data_3fb3a08edfbd5982bed45496b5665496
#
_entry.id   3fb3a08edfbd5982bed45496b5665496
#
_cell.length_a   1.000
_cell.length_b   1.000
_cell.length_c   1.000
_cell.angle_alpha   90.00
_cell.angle_beta   90.00
_cell.angle_gamma   90.00
#
_symmetry.space_group_name_H-M   'P 1'
#
loop_
_entity.id
_entity.type
_entity.pdbx_description
1 polymer ?
#
loop_
_entity_poly.entity_id
_entity_poly.type
_entity_poly.pdbx_seq_one_letter_code
_entity_poly.pdbx_strand_id
1 'polypeptide(L)'
;MLCHDIEFVPMQQIVDETLPALRQAQQAGKIRFIGFSGYPQKIFRFICDQADVDCVLNYNQYTLQNTRFTDETVPYLQEKGIGVMHAGPFSARLLTDAPLPPWLKEPENVRQAAREAVACCHEHGSSLAKLALQFSVANPAIATTVAGSANPKNIRQWAEWLQEPLDEQLLQTVLKIFDPVKNIGHSEGLPENN
;
A
#
# COMPACT_ATOMS: atom_id res chain seq x y z
N MET A 1 -10.10 -15.16 0.12
CA MET A 1 -8.79 -15.46 0.77
C MET A 1 -7.70 -14.78 -0.02
N LEU A 2 -6.74 -14.16 0.65
CA LEU A 2 -5.54 -13.60 0.02
C LEU A 2 -4.34 -14.51 0.31
N CYS A 3 -3.62 -14.89 -0.74
CA CYS A 3 -2.29 -15.46 -0.61
C CYS A 3 -1.31 -14.31 -0.34
N HIS A 4 -0.59 -14.36 0.77
CA HIS A 4 0.24 -13.26 1.27
C HIS A 4 1.73 -13.52 1.06
N ASP A 5 2.53 -12.45 0.95
CA ASP A 5 4.00 -12.50 0.80
C ASP A 5 4.48 -13.33 -0.40
N ILE A 6 3.76 -13.27 -1.52
CA ILE A 6 4.07 -14.10 -2.69
C ILE A 6 5.36 -13.70 -3.39
N GLU A 7 5.89 -12.52 -3.13
CA GLU A 7 7.17 -12.04 -3.63
C GLU A 7 8.39 -12.85 -3.17
N PHE A 8 8.24 -13.66 -2.11
CA PHE A 8 9.30 -14.50 -1.55
C PHE A 8 9.34 -15.92 -2.12
N VAL A 9 8.49 -16.24 -3.09
CA VAL A 9 8.45 -17.53 -3.78
C VAL A 9 8.47 -17.32 -5.30
N PRO A 10 8.86 -18.34 -6.09
CA PRO A 10 8.76 -18.26 -7.55
C PRO A 10 7.33 -17.99 -7.99
N MET A 11 7.12 -16.95 -8.82
CA MET A 11 5.79 -16.55 -9.29
C MET A 11 5.03 -17.69 -9.98
N GLN A 12 5.75 -18.55 -10.72
CA GLN A 12 5.14 -19.68 -11.42
C GLN A 12 4.52 -20.68 -10.44
N GLN A 13 5.11 -20.88 -9.26
CA GLN A 13 4.54 -21.75 -8.23
C GLN A 13 3.18 -21.23 -7.73
N ILE A 14 3.01 -19.92 -7.65
CA ILE A 14 1.71 -19.32 -7.29
C ILE A 14 0.66 -19.68 -8.34
N VAL A 15 1.01 -19.59 -9.63
CA VAL A 15 0.09 -19.87 -10.74
C VAL A 15 -0.23 -21.37 -10.82
N ASP A 16 0.78 -22.24 -10.70
CA ASP A 16 0.63 -23.67 -10.98
C ASP A 16 0.11 -24.47 -9.78
N GLU A 17 0.36 -24.01 -8.54
CA GLU A 17 0.01 -24.76 -7.34
C GLU A 17 -0.95 -24.03 -6.42
N THR A 18 -0.62 -22.78 -6.04
CA THR A 18 -1.36 -22.05 -5.00
C THR A 18 -2.75 -21.64 -5.46
N LEU A 19 -2.86 -20.99 -6.62
CA LEU A 19 -4.16 -20.52 -7.13
C LEU A 19 -5.10 -21.69 -7.50
N PRO A 20 -4.65 -22.80 -8.12
CA PRO A 20 -5.47 -23.98 -8.29
C PRO A 20 -5.99 -24.58 -6.98
N ALA A 21 -5.17 -24.63 -5.92
CA ALA A 21 -5.61 -25.09 -4.60
C ALA A 21 -6.68 -24.16 -3.99
N LEU A 22 -6.50 -22.85 -4.12
CA LEU A 22 -7.52 -21.88 -3.70
C LEU A 22 -8.81 -22.01 -4.52
N ARG A 23 -8.71 -22.31 -5.83
CA ARG A 23 -9.86 -22.55 -6.69
C ARG A 23 -10.65 -23.79 -6.24
N GLN A 24 -9.97 -24.85 -5.85
CA GLN A 24 -10.63 -26.05 -5.27
C GLN A 24 -11.35 -25.70 -3.95
N ALA A 25 -10.72 -24.89 -3.09
CA ALA A 25 -11.35 -24.44 -1.85
C ALA A 25 -12.59 -23.55 -2.11
N GLN A 26 -12.56 -22.74 -3.18
CA GLN A 26 -13.71 -21.95 -3.61
C GLN A 26 -14.84 -22.83 -4.13
N GLN A 27 -14.54 -23.80 -4.98
CA GLN A 27 -15.53 -24.77 -5.49
C GLN A 27 -16.16 -25.62 -4.37
N ALA A 28 -15.39 -25.91 -3.33
CA ALA A 28 -15.87 -26.59 -2.12
C ALA A 28 -16.68 -25.67 -1.18
N GLY A 29 -16.91 -24.40 -1.54
CA GLY A 29 -17.66 -23.43 -0.75
C GLY A 29 -16.96 -22.92 0.51
N LYS A 30 -15.65 -23.22 0.68
CA LYS A 30 -14.88 -22.80 1.86
C LYS A 30 -14.47 -21.33 1.82
N ILE A 31 -14.29 -20.78 0.64
CA ILE A 31 -13.96 -19.36 0.39
C ILE A 31 -14.83 -18.83 -0.75
N ARG A 32 -15.10 -17.52 -0.76
CA ARG A 32 -15.89 -16.88 -1.82
C ARG A 32 -15.03 -16.23 -2.89
N PHE A 33 -13.97 -15.57 -2.49
CA PHE A 33 -13.09 -14.78 -3.35
C PHE A 33 -11.65 -15.22 -3.18
N ILE A 34 -10.88 -15.12 -4.27
CA ILE A 34 -9.46 -15.46 -4.33
C ILE A 34 -8.69 -14.20 -4.69
N GLY A 35 -7.57 -14.00 -4.03
CA GLY A 35 -6.66 -12.91 -4.34
C GLY A 35 -5.26 -13.18 -3.82
N PHE A 36 -4.39 -12.23 -4.04
CA PHE A 36 -3.04 -12.25 -3.49
C PHE A 36 -2.58 -10.87 -3.05
N SER A 37 -1.55 -10.84 -2.21
CA SER A 37 -0.86 -9.61 -1.87
C SER A 37 0.60 -9.71 -2.25
N GLY A 38 1.20 -8.57 -2.59
CA GLY A 38 2.61 -8.53 -2.90
C GLY A 38 3.15 -7.10 -3.02
N TYR A 39 4.48 -6.99 -3.08
CA TYR A 39 5.17 -5.72 -3.11
C TYR A 39 5.62 -5.32 -4.54
N PRO A 40 6.39 -6.12 -5.30
CA PRO A 40 6.85 -5.74 -6.63
C PRO A 40 5.72 -5.61 -7.65
N GLN A 41 5.74 -4.57 -8.48
CA GLN A 41 4.70 -4.33 -9.47
C GLN A 41 4.62 -5.42 -10.55
N LYS A 42 5.74 -6.05 -10.86
CA LYS A 42 5.85 -7.12 -11.87
C LYS A 42 4.95 -8.32 -11.57
N ILE A 43 4.81 -8.70 -10.29
CA ILE A 43 4.04 -9.89 -9.91
C ILE A 43 2.56 -9.77 -10.23
N PHE A 44 1.99 -8.56 -10.18
CA PHE A 44 0.57 -8.34 -10.47
C PHE A 44 0.25 -8.69 -11.92
N ARG A 45 1.03 -8.18 -12.88
CA ARG A 45 0.83 -8.51 -14.30
C ARG A 45 1.10 -9.98 -14.57
N PHE A 46 2.22 -10.50 -14.05
CA PHE A 46 2.60 -11.89 -14.28
C PHE A 46 1.49 -12.88 -13.86
N ILE A 47 0.91 -12.69 -12.69
CA ILE A 47 -0.12 -13.59 -12.17
C ILE A 47 -1.47 -13.35 -12.85
N CYS A 48 -1.90 -12.08 -12.94
CA CYS A 48 -3.21 -11.74 -13.50
C CYS A 48 -3.33 -11.96 -15.02
N ASP A 49 -2.22 -12.16 -15.73
CA ASP A 49 -2.25 -12.58 -17.14
C ASP A 49 -2.43 -14.08 -17.32
N GLN A 50 -2.13 -14.87 -16.27
CA GLN A 50 -2.16 -16.33 -16.32
C GLN A 50 -3.29 -16.96 -15.49
N ALA A 51 -3.87 -16.23 -14.57
CA ALA A 51 -4.89 -16.75 -13.66
C ALA A 51 -5.94 -15.70 -13.31
N ASP A 52 -7.19 -16.14 -13.20
CA ASP A 52 -8.28 -15.31 -12.72
C ASP A 52 -8.18 -15.12 -11.20
N VAL A 53 -8.22 -13.88 -10.75
CA VAL A 53 -8.30 -13.50 -9.34
C VAL A 53 -9.35 -12.42 -9.16
N ASP A 54 -9.98 -12.40 -8.00
CA ASP A 54 -11.04 -11.43 -7.70
C ASP A 54 -10.49 -10.10 -7.18
N CYS A 55 -9.35 -10.14 -6.47
CA CYS A 55 -8.75 -8.94 -5.90
C CYS A 55 -7.26 -9.09 -5.62
N VAL A 56 -6.58 -7.96 -5.51
CA VAL A 56 -5.18 -7.89 -5.10
C VAL A 56 -4.99 -6.85 -4.00
N LEU A 57 -3.93 -7.02 -3.21
CA LEU A 57 -3.49 -6.07 -2.22
C LEU A 57 -2.02 -5.74 -2.44
N ASN A 58 -1.72 -4.46 -2.57
CA ASN A 58 -0.35 -3.95 -2.49
C ASN A 58 -0.15 -3.17 -1.19
N TYR A 59 1.07 -3.10 -0.69
CA TYR A 59 1.37 -2.37 0.54
C TYR A 59 2.52 -1.38 0.35
N ASN A 60 2.46 -0.25 1.07
CA ASN A 60 3.45 0.83 1.10
C ASN A 60 3.75 1.51 -0.25
N GLN A 61 3.05 1.20 -1.35
CA GLN A 61 3.30 1.78 -2.67
C GLN A 61 2.13 2.62 -3.21
N TYR A 62 1.21 3.01 -2.32
CA TYR A 62 0.29 4.11 -2.52
C TYR A 62 0.23 4.96 -1.25
N THR A 63 1.20 5.84 -1.10
CA THR A 63 1.41 6.74 0.04
C THR A 63 1.77 8.14 -0.46
N LEU A 64 1.90 9.11 0.43
CA LEU A 64 2.35 10.47 0.07
C LEU A 64 3.73 10.50 -0.61
N GLN A 65 4.58 9.51 -0.33
CA GLN A 65 5.94 9.42 -0.88
C GLN A 65 6.04 8.45 -2.08
N ASN A 66 5.16 7.44 -2.15
CA ASN A 66 5.23 6.42 -3.19
C ASN A 66 3.85 6.17 -3.78
N THR A 67 3.68 6.44 -5.07
CA THR A 67 2.44 6.25 -5.84
C THR A 67 2.59 5.20 -6.94
N ARG A 68 3.68 4.43 -6.94
CA ARG A 68 4.01 3.48 -8.01
C ARG A 68 2.87 2.51 -8.30
N PHE A 69 2.20 2.00 -7.28
CA PHE A 69 1.09 1.07 -7.47
C PHE A 69 -0.06 1.68 -8.29
N THR A 70 -0.45 2.91 -7.98
CA THR A 70 -1.53 3.60 -8.70
C THR A 70 -1.09 4.08 -10.07
N ASP A 71 0.17 4.45 -10.23
CA ASP A 71 0.69 4.97 -11.49
C ASP A 71 0.92 3.84 -12.52
N GLU A 72 1.37 2.66 -12.08
CA GLU A 72 1.83 1.58 -12.95
C GLU A 72 0.84 0.41 -13.07
N THR A 73 0.16 0.05 -11.98
CA THR A 73 -0.56 -1.24 -11.87
C THR A 73 -2.07 -1.10 -11.78
N VAL A 74 -2.58 -0.12 -11.05
CA VAL A 74 -4.03 0.04 -10.84
C VAL A 74 -4.80 0.19 -12.16
N PRO A 75 -4.37 0.99 -13.17
CA PRO A 75 -5.10 1.07 -14.44
C PRO A 75 -5.28 -0.29 -15.13
N TYR A 76 -4.24 -1.10 -15.15
CA TYR A 76 -4.28 -2.45 -15.70
C TYR A 76 -5.26 -3.37 -14.93
N LEU A 77 -5.27 -3.29 -13.60
CA LEU A 77 -6.19 -4.09 -12.78
C LEU A 77 -7.64 -3.68 -12.98
N GLN A 78 -7.91 -2.40 -13.15
CA GLN A 78 -9.24 -1.87 -13.45
C GLN A 78 -9.75 -2.35 -14.81
N GLU A 79 -8.92 -2.36 -15.84
CA GLU A 79 -9.27 -2.91 -17.17
C GLU A 79 -9.65 -4.38 -17.09
N LYS A 80 -9.03 -5.14 -16.18
CA LYS A 80 -9.35 -6.55 -15.92
C LYS A 80 -10.54 -6.76 -14.97
N GLY A 81 -11.09 -5.71 -14.39
CA GLY A 81 -12.18 -5.82 -13.41
C GLY A 81 -11.74 -6.41 -12.07
N ILE A 82 -10.45 -6.35 -11.72
CA ILE A 82 -9.87 -6.89 -10.50
C ILE A 82 -9.99 -5.86 -9.37
N GLY A 83 -10.53 -6.27 -8.23
CA GLY A 83 -10.65 -5.41 -7.05
C GLY A 83 -9.27 -5.03 -6.47
N VAL A 84 -9.10 -3.74 -6.15
CA VAL A 84 -7.83 -3.20 -5.66
C VAL A 84 -7.93 -2.85 -4.19
N MET A 85 -6.99 -3.36 -3.40
CA MET A 85 -6.80 -3.01 -2.00
C MET A 85 -5.38 -2.46 -1.78
N HIS A 86 -5.25 -1.56 -0.83
CA HIS A 86 -3.97 -1.02 -0.39
C HIS A 86 -3.78 -1.23 1.10
N ALA A 87 -2.54 -1.49 1.55
CA ALA A 87 -2.18 -1.57 2.95
C ALA A 87 -0.97 -0.68 3.27
N GLY A 88 -0.85 -0.29 4.54
CA GLY A 88 0.30 0.47 5.01
C GLY A 88 0.31 1.94 4.60
N PRO A 89 -0.78 2.72 4.81
CA PRO A 89 -0.83 4.13 4.43
C PRO A 89 0.24 4.99 5.13
N PHE A 90 0.81 4.48 6.22
CA PHE A 90 1.86 5.16 7.00
C PHE A 90 3.28 4.75 6.61
N SER A 91 3.46 3.92 5.57
CA SER A 91 4.77 3.43 5.10
C SER A 91 5.68 2.97 6.24
N ALA A 92 5.23 1.94 6.98
CA ALA A 92 5.94 1.39 8.15
C ALA A 92 6.41 2.45 9.16
N ARG A 93 5.57 3.43 9.47
CA ARG A 93 5.78 4.60 10.34
C ARG A 93 6.59 5.74 9.72
N LEU A 94 7.10 5.62 8.51
CA LEU A 94 7.83 6.71 7.85
C LEU A 94 7.02 8.01 7.82
N LEU A 95 5.71 7.90 7.61
CA LEU A 95 4.78 9.01 7.51
C LEU A 95 4.05 9.30 8.84
N THR A 96 4.78 9.19 9.96
CA THR A 96 4.25 9.45 11.31
C THR A 96 5.32 10.08 12.20
N ASP A 97 4.91 10.55 13.39
CA ASP A 97 5.83 11.03 14.45
C ASP A 97 6.50 9.88 15.23
N ALA A 98 6.11 8.63 14.98
CA ALA A 98 6.64 7.50 15.73
C ALA A 98 8.07 7.15 15.28
N PRO A 99 8.90 6.62 16.18
CA PRO A 99 10.23 6.14 15.81
C PRO A 99 10.15 5.08 14.71
N LEU A 100 11.05 5.19 13.74
CA LEU A 100 11.14 4.21 12.65
C LEU A 100 11.52 2.84 13.20
N PRO A 101 10.92 1.75 12.69
CA PRO A 101 11.31 0.42 13.09
C PRO A 101 12.75 0.13 12.62
N PRO A 102 13.56 -0.61 13.42
CA PRO A 102 14.99 -0.84 13.10
C PRO A 102 15.23 -1.59 11.79
N TRP A 103 14.24 -2.33 11.31
CA TRP A 103 14.33 -3.10 10.07
C TRP A 103 14.03 -2.26 8.82
N LEU A 104 13.46 -1.05 8.97
CA LEU A 104 13.12 -0.20 7.83
C LEU A 104 14.40 0.36 7.20
N LYS A 105 14.62 0.01 5.94
CA LYS A 105 15.83 0.32 5.17
C LYS A 105 15.66 1.48 4.18
N GLU A 106 14.79 2.42 4.49
CA GLU A 106 14.60 3.58 3.61
C GLU A 106 15.88 4.42 3.52
N PRO A 107 16.23 4.93 2.33
CA PRO A 107 17.38 5.82 2.15
C PRO A 107 17.29 7.09 3.02
N GLU A 108 18.43 7.65 3.39
CA GLU A 108 18.47 8.80 4.30
C GLU A 108 17.78 10.04 3.73
N ASN A 109 17.87 10.28 2.41
CA ASN A 109 17.15 11.38 1.76
C ASN A 109 15.62 11.23 1.87
N VAL A 110 15.09 10.00 1.81
CA VAL A 110 13.65 9.71 2.02
C VAL A 110 13.27 9.98 3.47
N ARG A 111 14.10 9.53 4.44
CA ARG A 111 13.87 9.80 5.86
C ARG A 111 13.93 11.29 6.18
N GLN A 112 14.83 12.02 5.52
CA GLN A 112 14.95 13.48 5.69
C GLN A 112 13.70 14.19 5.18
N ALA A 113 13.21 13.85 3.98
CA ALA A 113 11.98 14.40 3.44
C ALA A 113 10.76 14.10 4.35
N ALA A 114 10.72 12.91 4.95
CA ALA A 114 9.66 12.56 5.91
C ALA A 114 9.72 13.43 7.17
N ARG A 115 10.92 13.71 7.73
CA ARG A 115 11.08 14.64 8.88
C ARG A 115 10.62 16.06 8.53
N GLU A 116 10.96 16.55 7.34
CA GLU A 116 10.54 17.86 6.87
C GLU A 116 9.00 17.92 6.69
N ALA A 117 8.41 16.87 6.15
CA ALA A 117 6.95 16.76 6.01
C ALA A 117 6.24 16.73 7.37
N VAL A 118 6.79 16.01 8.38
CA VAL A 118 6.29 16.02 9.76
C VAL A 118 6.32 17.45 10.34
N ALA A 119 7.46 18.14 10.22
CA ALA A 119 7.61 19.50 10.71
C ALA A 119 6.60 20.46 10.04
N CYS A 120 6.48 20.37 8.72
CA CYS A 120 5.51 21.16 7.95
C CYS A 120 4.06 20.92 8.43
N CYS A 121 3.67 19.68 8.65
CA CYS A 121 2.33 19.38 9.16
C CYS A 121 2.10 19.99 10.55
N HIS A 122 3.09 19.91 11.45
CA HIS A 122 2.99 20.51 12.79
C HIS A 122 2.84 22.04 12.75
N GLU A 123 3.59 22.72 11.88
CA GLU A 123 3.46 24.18 11.67
C GLU A 123 2.05 24.59 11.22
N HIS A 124 1.33 23.68 10.56
CA HIS A 124 -0.06 23.87 10.14
C HIS A 124 -1.09 23.30 11.11
N GLY A 125 -0.67 22.94 12.34
CA GLY A 125 -1.59 22.40 13.37
C GLY A 125 -2.18 21.02 13.03
N SER A 126 -1.50 20.25 12.16
CA SER A 126 -1.92 18.93 11.71
C SER A 126 -0.84 17.87 12.01
N SER A 127 -1.03 16.64 11.52
CA SER A 127 -0.02 15.60 11.56
C SER A 127 0.14 14.93 10.21
N LEU A 128 1.36 14.49 9.89
CA LEU A 128 1.63 13.76 8.66
C LEU A 128 0.83 12.46 8.58
N ALA A 129 0.62 11.78 9.71
CA ALA A 129 -0.17 10.56 9.79
C ALA A 129 -1.64 10.78 9.38
N LYS A 130 -2.26 11.89 9.82
CA LYS A 130 -3.61 12.26 9.41
C LYS A 130 -3.69 12.45 7.90
N LEU A 131 -2.79 13.27 7.37
CA LEU A 131 -2.73 13.56 5.94
C LEU A 131 -2.49 12.32 5.09
N ALA A 132 -1.57 11.43 5.53
CA ALA A 132 -1.25 10.18 4.85
C ALA A 132 -2.45 9.22 4.81
N LEU A 133 -3.20 9.11 5.91
CA LEU A 133 -4.40 8.28 5.96
C LEU A 133 -5.50 8.84 5.06
N GLN A 134 -5.79 10.13 5.15
CA GLN A 134 -6.80 10.78 4.32
C GLN A 134 -6.47 10.68 2.84
N PHE A 135 -5.21 10.91 2.45
CA PHE A 135 -4.72 10.71 1.08
C PHE A 135 -4.97 9.28 0.60
N SER A 136 -4.60 8.29 1.43
CA SER A 136 -4.71 6.88 1.03
C SER A 136 -6.15 6.42 0.81
N VAL A 137 -7.13 6.97 1.52
CA VAL A 137 -8.54 6.59 1.37
C VAL A 137 -9.30 7.44 0.36
N ALA A 138 -8.74 8.56 -0.09
CA ALA A 138 -9.40 9.47 -1.02
C ALA A 138 -9.46 8.95 -2.46
N ASN A 139 -8.65 7.95 -2.83
CA ASN A 139 -8.58 7.44 -4.20
C ASN A 139 -9.72 6.46 -4.49
N PRO A 140 -10.67 6.80 -5.38
CA PRO A 140 -11.79 5.93 -5.71
C PRO A 140 -11.40 4.65 -6.46
N ALA A 141 -10.19 4.57 -7.01
CA ALA A 141 -9.66 3.36 -7.66
C ALA A 141 -9.23 2.27 -6.67
N ILE A 142 -9.14 2.62 -5.37
CA ILE A 142 -8.78 1.70 -4.29
C ILE A 142 -10.02 1.41 -3.45
N ALA A 143 -10.53 0.20 -3.56
CA ALA A 143 -11.77 -0.20 -2.90
C ALA A 143 -11.69 -0.19 -1.36
N THR A 144 -10.49 -0.43 -0.81
CA THR A 144 -10.27 -0.40 0.64
C THR A 144 -8.80 -0.17 0.98
N THR A 145 -8.56 0.58 2.05
CA THR A 145 -7.24 0.79 2.65
C THR A 145 -7.18 0.05 4.00
N VAL A 146 -6.15 -0.78 4.16
CA VAL A 146 -5.91 -1.55 5.38
C VAL A 146 -4.85 -0.86 6.23
N ALA A 147 -5.22 -0.47 7.43
CA ALA A 147 -4.32 0.08 8.45
C ALA A 147 -4.51 -0.65 9.77
N GLY A 148 -3.43 -0.85 10.50
CA GLY A 148 -3.47 -1.60 11.75
C GLY A 148 -2.64 -0.94 12.86
N SER A 149 -3.10 -1.08 14.11
CA SER A 149 -2.37 -0.69 15.31
C SER A 149 -2.75 -1.58 16.47
N ALA A 150 -1.74 -1.92 17.30
CA ALA A 150 -1.99 -2.57 18.58
C ALA A 150 -2.53 -1.59 19.67
N ASN A 151 -2.46 -0.28 19.42
CA ASN A 151 -3.00 0.72 20.31
C ASN A 151 -4.42 1.14 19.87
N PRO A 152 -5.47 0.82 20.65
CA PRO A 152 -6.84 1.14 20.27
C PRO A 152 -7.13 2.65 20.19
N LYS A 153 -6.32 3.49 20.82
CA LYS A 153 -6.43 4.94 20.70
C LYS A 153 -6.15 5.40 19.27
N ASN A 154 -5.16 4.80 18.61
CA ASN A 154 -4.84 5.12 17.22
C ASN A 154 -6.03 4.81 16.29
N ILE A 155 -6.66 3.64 16.48
CA ILE A 155 -7.81 3.23 15.64
C ILE A 155 -8.97 4.23 15.79
N ARG A 156 -9.28 4.68 17.03
CA ARG A 156 -10.32 5.69 17.25
C ARG A 156 -9.97 7.03 16.60
N GLN A 157 -8.73 7.48 16.79
CA GLN A 157 -8.25 8.73 16.21
C GLN A 157 -8.28 8.69 14.67
N TRP A 158 -7.91 7.57 14.06
CA TRP A 158 -7.97 7.41 12.60
C TRP A 158 -9.42 7.48 12.10
N ALA A 159 -10.37 6.88 12.82
CA ALA A 159 -11.78 6.98 12.47
C ALA A 159 -12.31 8.43 12.58
N GLU A 160 -11.85 9.21 13.56
CA GLU A 160 -12.15 10.62 13.71
C GLU A 160 -11.56 11.44 12.55
N TRP A 161 -10.28 11.26 12.21
CA TRP A 161 -9.62 11.95 11.10
C TRP A 161 -10.31 11.75 9.76
N LEU A 162 -10.89 10.57 9.52
CA LEU A 162 -11.62 10.29 8.28
C LEU A 162 -12.99 10.97 8.18
N GLN A 163 -13.49 11.57 9.28
CA GLN A 163 -14.69 12.41 9.25
C GLN A 163 -14.36 13.88 8.95
N GLU A 164 -13.10 14.25 9.03
CA GLU A 164 -12.64 15.62 8.77
C GLU A 164 -12.28 15.77 7.28
N PRO A 165 -12.49 16.96 6.69
CA PRO A 165 -12.10 17.21 5.32
C PRO A 165 -10.58 17.10 5.15
N LEU A 166 -10.15 16.65 3.99
CA LEU A 166 -8.75 16.69 3.58
C LEU A 166 -8.31 18.13 3.35
N ASP A 167 -7.20 18.54 3.97
CA ASP A 167 -6.57 19.82 3.69
C ASP A 167 -5.75 19.72 2.38
N GLU A 168 -6.39 20.08 1.28
CA GLU A 168 -5.78 20.02 -0.06
C GLU A 168 -4.56 20.95 -0.20
N GLN A 169 -4.54 22.09 0.50
CA GLN A 169 -3.41 23.01 0.42
C GLN A 169 -2.18 22.46 1.14
N LEU A 170 -2.37 21.91 2.32
CA LEU A 170 -1.32 21.22 3.06
C LEU A 170 -0.86 19.98 2.30
N LEU A 171 -1.78 19.22 1.71
CA LEU A 171 -1.43 18.06 0.88
C LEU A 171 -0.48 18.46 -0.25
N GLN A 172 -0.79 19.49 -1.02
CA GLN A 172 0.08 19.94 -2.12
C GLN A 172 1.45 20.41 -1.61
N THR A 173 1.50 21.03 -0.44
CA THR A 173 2.76 21.45 0.18
C THR A 173 3.62 20.24 0.56
N VAL A 174 3.04 19.24 1.19
CA VAL A 174 3.73 18.00 1.59
C VAL A 174 4.15 17.18 0.39
N LEU A 175 3.34 17.08 -0.65
CA LEU A 175 3.71 16.36 -1.89
C LEU A 175 4.96 16.99 -2.54
N LYS A 176 5.09 18.32 -2.55
CA LYS A 176 6.31 19.00 -3.04
C LYS A 176 7.56 18.66 -2.23
N ILE A 177 7.43 18.43 -0.93
CA ILE A 177 8.55 17.97 -0.10
C ILE A 177 9.02 16.57 -0.54
N PHE A 178 8.06 15.70 -0.92
CA PHE A 178 8.38 14.36 -1.38
C PHE A 178 8.79 14.27 -2.86
N ASP A 179 8.51 15.25 -3.70
CA ASP A 179 8.83 15.22 -5.14
C ASP A 179 10.26 14.75 -5.47
N PRO A 180 11.34 15.24 -4.78
CA PRO A 180 12.71 14.82 -5.07
C PRO A 180 13.02 13.36 -4.73
N VAL A 181 12.17 12.73 -3.90
CA VAL A 181 12.34 11.37 -3.41
C VAL A 181 11.13 10.50 -3.74
N LYS A 182 10.23 10.97 -4.60
CA LYS A 182 9.03 10.23 -5.00
C LYS A 182 9.41 8.87 -5.58
N ASN A 183 8.73 7.83 -5.13
CA ASN A 183 8.92 6.45 -5.59
C ASN A 183 10.33 5.86 -5.33
N ILE A 184 11.18 6.53 -4.54
CA ILE A 184 12.43 5.96 -4.06
C ILE A 184 12.13 5.07 -2.86
N GLY A 185 12.68 3.86 -2.86
CA GLY A 185 12.48 2.90 -1.77
C GLY A 185 13.27 1.61 -2.01
N HIS A 186 13.09 0.66 -1.13
CA HIS A 186 13.72 -0.66 -1.20
C HIS A 186 12.92 -1.61 -2.10
N SER A 187 13.55 -2.74 -2.47
CA SER A 187 12.90 -3.88 -3.09
C SER A 187 12.60 -4.95 -2.05
N GLU A 188 11.53 -5.69 -2.25
CA GLU A 188 11.12 -6.82 -1.42
C GLU A 188 11.02 -8.09 -2.28
N GLY A 189 11.29 -9.25 -1.66
CA GLY A 189 11.14 -10.54 -2.31
C GLY A 189 12.37 -11.02 -3.07
N LEU A 190 12.15 -12.05 -3.89
CA LEU A 190 13.21 -12.65 -4.73
C LEU A 190 13.64 -11.67 -5.83
N PRO A 191 14.92 -11.65 -6.23
CA PRO A 191 15.42 -10.77 -7.30
C PRO A 191 14.65 -10.91 -8.62
N GLU A 192 14.26 -12.13 -8.98
CA GLU A 192 13.50 -12.42 -10.20
C GLU A 192 12.06 -11.87 -10.18
N ASN A 193 11.52 -11.54 -9.02
CA ASN A 193 10.18 -11.00 -8.84
C ASN A 193 10.13 -9.47 -8.90
N ASN A 194 11.30 -8.80 -8.93
CA ASN A 194 11.45 -7.34 -8.98
C ASN A 194 11.60 -6.80 -10.40
#